data_1f191908d040bcf95e7b4735b77764bb
#
_entry.id   1f191908d040bcf95e7b4735b77764bb
#
_cell.length_a   1.000
_cell.length_b   1.000
_cell.length_c   1.000
_cell.angle_alpha   90.00
_cell.angle_beta   90.00
_cell.angle_gamma   90.00
#
_symmetry.space_group_name_H-M   'P 1'
#
loop_
_entity.id
_entity.type
_entity.pdbx_description
1 polymer ?
#
loop_
_entity_poly.entity_id
_entity_poly.type
_entity_poly.pdbx_seq_one_letter_code
_entity_poly.pdbx_strand_id
1 'polypeptide(L)'
;MKKSVFLVILVLLILFSIPIGYCSGEFDKVAVVEWIVDGDTFDTSEGDRIRLADINTPEINASGYWEATNYMISTVKNKVVFLDIDDKYTYDNEGQGTRLVCVVYIEYNQTHYLNINKALLENNLAVIWEHDNQFNPYTWTLFVPMSAIPEFPSWTLLPIILTVILAAILIRKKMDNTRS
;
A
#
# COMPACT_ATOMS: atom_id res chain seq x y z
N MET A 1 -44.58 -11.78 -16.14
CA MET A 1 -43.34 -12.43 -15.68
C MET A 1 -42.07 -11.99 -16.41
N LYS A 2 -42.03 -11.92 -17.75
CA LYS A 2 -40.82 -11.56 -18.51
C LYS A 2 -40.26 -10.14 -18.21
N LYS A 3 -41.14 -9.15 -18.00
CA LYS A 3 -40.74 -7.75 -17.73
C LYS A 3 -40.06 -7.57 -16.36
N SER A 4 -40.52 -8.29 -15.33
CA SER A 4 -39.91 -8.21 -13.98
C SER A 4 -38.54 -8.86 -13.92
N VAL A 5 -38.34 -9.98 -14.65
CA VAL A 5 -37.01 -10.64 -14.74
C VAL A 5 -36.02 -9.75 -15.48
N PHE A 6 -36.45 -9.09 -16.57
CA PHE A 6 -35.61 -8.16 -17.31
C PHE A 6 -35.22 -6.96 -16.48
N LEU A 7 -36.10 -6.38 -15.67
CA LEU A 7 -35.79 -5.27 -14.78
C LEU A 7 -34.76 -5.66 -13.71
N VAL A 8 -34.87 -6.86 -13.13
CA VAL A 8 -33.91 -7.37 -12.14
C VAL A 8 -32.53 -7.56 -12.77
N ILE A 9 -32.46 -8.12 -13.99
CA ILE A 9 -31.17 -8.29 -14.69
C ILE A 9 -30.56 -6.92 -15.05
N LEU A 10 -31.34 -5.94 -15.45
CA LEU A 10 -30.87 -4.60 -15.76
C LEU A 10 -30.30 -3.89 -14.53
N VAL A 11 -30.97 -4.00 -13.36
CA VAL A 11 -30.47 -3.46 -12.09
C VAL A 11 -29.18 -4.15 -11.66
N LEU A 12 -29.07 -5.47 -11.82
CA LEU A 12 -27.84 -6.21 -11.55
C LEU A 12 -26.69 -5.76 -12.45
N LEU A 13 -26.94 -5.54 -13.76
CA LEU A 13 -25.93 -5.05 -14.69
C LEU A 13 -25.46 -3.63 -14.34
N ILE A 14 -26.36 -2.75 -13.90
CA ILE A 14 -26.02 -1.39 -13.46
C ILE A 14 -25.20 -1.42 -12.17
N LEU A 15 -25.51 -2.30 -11.23
CA LEU A 15 -24.73 -2.46 -9.99
C LEU A 15 -23.32 -3.04 -10.25
N PHE A 16 -23.18 -3.87 -11.29
CA PHE A 16 -21.87 -4.40 -11.72
C PHE A 16 -21.03 -3.41 -12.54
N SER A 17 -21.63 -2.35 -13.05
CA SER A 17 -20.93 -1.33 -13.85
C SER A 17 -20.43 -0.14 -13.02
N ILE A 18 -20.61 -0.13 -11.70
CA ILE A 18 -20.00 0.89 -10.84
C ILE A 18 -18.49 0.59 -10.83
N PRO A 19 -17.64 1.47 -11.40
CA PRO A 19 -16.22 1.28 -11.32
C PRO A 19 -15.85 1.32 -9.83
N ILE A 20 -15.35 0.20 -9.32
CA ILE A 20 -14.67 0.18 -8.02
C ILE A 20 -13.43 1.02 -8.27
N GLY A 21 -13.46 2.27 -7.85
CA GLY A 21 -12.28 3.12 -7.85
C GLY A 21 -11.24 2.46 -6.92
N TYR A 22 -10.27 1.81 -7.52
CA TYR A 22 -9.08 1.40 -6.80
C TYR A 22 -8.32 2.68 -6.45
N CYS A 23 -8.50 3.16 -5.23
CA CYS A 23 -7.53 4.07 -4.65
C CYS A 23 -6.35 3.19 -4.23
N SER A 24 -5.28 3.19 -5.01
CA SER A 24 -4.09 2.42 -4.75
C SER A 24 -3.35 3.02 -3.55
N GLY A 25 -3.61 2.47 -2.39
CA GLY A 25 -2.85 2.61 -1.17
C GLY A 25 -2.45 1.24 -0.66
N GLU A 26 -2.24 0.27 -1.58
CA GLU A 26 -1.81 -1.08 -1.26
C GLU A 26 -0.29 -1.13 -1.29
N PHE A 27 0.31 -1.60 -0.20
CA PHE A 27 1.75 -1.84 -0.17
C PHE A 27 2.06 -3.08 -1.03
N ASP A 28 3.10 -3.00 -1.85
CA ASP A 28 3.49 -4.09 -2.75
C ASP A 28 4.11 -5.25 -2.00
N LYS A 29 4.80 -4.95 -0.89
CA LYS A 29 5.50 -5.94 -0.10
C LYS A 29 5.54 -5.59 1.39
N VAL A 30 5.51 -6.63 2.21
CA VAL A 30 5.78 -6.55 3.65
C VAL A 30 7.04 -7.37 3.93
N ALA A 31 7.99 -6.79 4.66
CA ALA A 31 9.28 -7.41 4.96
C ALA A 31 9.74 -7.11 6.39
N VAL A 32 10.76 -7.83 6.85
CA VAL A 32 11.44 -7.54 8.13
C VAL A 32 12.83 -7.01 7.83
N VAL A 33 13.19 -5.88 8.43
CA VAL A 33 14.52 -5.30 8.29
C VAL A 33 15.53 -6.09 9.10
N GLU A 34 16.53 -6.66 8.43
CA GLU A 34 17.59 -7.44 9.08
C GLU A 34 18.85 -6.59 9.33
N TRP A 35 19.31 -5.88 8.30
CA TRP A 35 20.57 -5.13 8.36
C TRP A 35 20.41 -3.73 7.80
N ILE A 36 20.95 -2.72 8.52
CA ILE A 36 21.05 -1.35 8.00
C ILE A 36 22.43 -1.17 7.37
N VAL A 37 22.45 -0.84 6.09
CA VAL A 37 23.68 -0.57 5.34
C VAL A 37 24.15 0.86 5.63
N ASP A 38 23.24 1.83 5.48
CA ASP A 38 23.44 3.26 5.74
C ASP A 38 22.11 3.98 6.02
N GLY A 39 22.08 5.29 5.84
CA GLY A 39 20.90 6.11 6.17
C GLY A 39 19.72 5.93 5.22
N ASP A 40 19.91 5.42 4.00
CA ASP A 40 18.84 5.24 3.00
C ASP A 40 18.85 3.86 2.33
N THR A 41 19.65 2.93 2.84
CA THR A 41 19.77 1.58 2.31
C THR A 41 19.75 0.54 3.42
N PHE A 42 18.95 -0.51 3.27
CA PHE A 42 18.89 -1.63 4.21
C PHE A 42 18.60 -2.97 3.51
N ASP A 43 18.91 -4.06 4.19
CA ASP A 43 18.62 -5.43 3.75
C ASP A 43 17.48 -6.02 4.57
N THR A 44 16.62 -6.80 3.91
CA THR A 44 15.52 -7.54 4.53
C THR A 44 15.95 -8.97 4.86
N SER A 45 15.24 -9.61 5.78
CA SER A 45 15.43 -11.04 6.12
C SER A 45 15.13 -11.99 4.95
N GLU A 46 14.47 -11.51 3.90
CA GLU A 46 14.16 -12.25 2.67
C GLU A 46 15.26 -12.13 1.62
N GLY A 47 16.27 -11.30 1.87
CA GLY A 47 17.45 -11.12 1.02
C GLY A 47 17.34 -9.97 0.01
N ASP A 48 16.27 -9.16 0.08
CA ASP A 48 16.18 -7.96 -0.75
C ASP A 48 17.00 -6.82 -0.14
N ARG A 49 17.66 -6.07 -0.99
CA ARG A 49 18.25 -4.78 -0.64
C ARG A 49 17.33 -3.66 -1.07
N ILE A 50 16.98 -2.78 -0.13
CA ILE A 50 16.03 -1.68 -0.31
C ILE A 50 16.78 -0.36 -0.36
N ARG A 51 16.48 0.47 -1.36
CA ARG A 51 16.91 1.86 -1.48
C ARG A 51 15.71 2.77 -1.30
N LEU A 52 15.78 3.69 -0.36
CA LEU A 52 14.72 4.67 -0.15
C LEU A 52 14.60 5.60 -1.36
N ALA A 53 13.39 5.67 -1.94
CA ALA A 53 13.10 6.48 -3.11
C ALA A 53 13.26 7.98 -2.84
N ASP A 54 13.71 8.74 -3.84
CA ASP A 54 13.75 10.20 -3.92
C ASP A 54 14.43 10.94 -2.77
N ILE A 55 15.22 10.27 -1.98
CA ILE A 55 16.06 10.88 -0.94
C ILE A 55 17.50 10.39 -1.02
N ASN A 56 18.41 11.20 -0.50
CA ASN A 56 19.80 10.82 -0.31
C ASN A 56 20.27 11.24 1.07
N THR A 57 20.91 10.32 1.78
CA THR A 57 21.54 10.58 3.07
C THR A 57 23.05 10.82 2.89
N PRO A 58 23.72 11.44 3.88
CA PRO A 58 25.17 11.61 3.81
C PRO A 58 25.91 10.28 3.67
N GLU A 59 26.86 10.24 2.72
CA GLU A 59 27.71 9.09 2.46
C GLU A 59 28.75 8.86 3.59
N ILE A 60 29.34 7.66 3.63
CA ILE A 60 30.37 7.30 4.59
C ILE A 60 31.50 8.34 4.61
N ASN A 61 31.93 8.75 5.79
CA ASN A 61 32.89 9.83 6.07
C ASN A 61 32.35 11.25 5.82
N ALA A 62 31.12 11.44 5.40
CA ALA A 62 30.48 12.75 5.38
C ALA A 62 29.86 13.07 6.76
N SER A 63 29.75 14.36 7.05
CA SER A 63 29.02 14.83 8.24
C SER A 63 27.55 14.45 8.13
N GLY A 64 26.96 13.89 9.20
CA GLY A 64 25.58 13.42 9.22
C GLY A 64 25.39 11.95 8.88
N TYR A 65 26.42 11.25 8.40
CA TYR A 65 26.33 9.82 8.06
C TYR A 65 25.86 8.97 9.26
N TRP A 66 26.50 9.12 10.39
CA TRP A 66 26.17 8.33 11.58
C TRP A 66 24.82 8.71 12.18
N GLU A 67 24.43 9.99 12.07
CA GLU A 67 23.13 10.47 12.51
C GLU A 67 22.00 9.82 11.71
N ALA A 68 22.10 9.80 10.39
CA ALA A 68 21.12 9.16 9.51
C ALA A 68 21.09 7.65 9.71
N THR A 69 22.25 6.98 9.73
CA THR A 69 22.36 5.54 9.93
C THR A 69 21.80 5.11 11.30
N ASN A 70 22.14 5.83 12.37
CA ASN A 70 21.63 5.54 13.72
C ASN A 70 20.13 5.78 13.83
N TYR A 71 19.60 6.77 13.13
CA TYR A 71 18.15 6.98 13.02
C TYR A 71 17.47 5.75 12.42
N MET A 72 17.98 5.23 11.30
CA MET A 72 17.46 4.00 10.68
C MET A 72 17.59 2.80 11.60
N ILE A 73 18.73 2.61 12.26
CA ILE A 73 18.92 1.51 13.23
C ILE A 73 17.86 1.57 14.34
N SER A 74 17.63 2.74 14.92
CA SER A 74 16.67 2.89 16.02
C SER A 74 15.21 2.79 15.58
N THR A 75 14.93 3.17 14.33
CA THR A 75 13.56 3.32 13.83
C THR A 75 13.04 2.07 13.15
N VAL A 76 13.85 1.41 12.30
CA VAL A 76 13.36 0.30 11.46
C VAL A 76 14.03 -1.04 11.68
N LYS A 77 15.23 -1.12 12.25
CA LYS A 77 15.95 -2.39 12.42
C LYS A 77 15.14 -3.40 13.24
N ASN A 78 15.05 -4.64 12.76
CA ASN A 78 14.27 -5.75 13.34
C ASN A 78 12.77 -5.48 13.42
N LYS A 79 12.27 -4.52 12.64
CA LYS A 79 10.82 -4.24 12.55
C LYS A 79 10.25 -4.68 11.21
N VAL A 80 8.94 -4.88 11.21
CA VAL A 80 8.15 -5.05 10.00
C VAL A 80 8.06 -3.71 9.29
N VAL A 81 8.35 -3.70 8.00
CA VAL A 81 8.20 -2.56 7.09
C VAL A 81 7.22 -2.89 5.99
N PHE A 82 6.54 -1.88 5.51
CA PHE A 82 5.61 -1.92 4.40
C PHE A 82 6.25 -1.13 3.26
N LEU A 83 6.39 -1.77 2.11
CA LEU A 83 7.11 -1.25 0.96
C LEU A 83 6.13 -0.91 -0.16
N ASP A 84 6.18 0.33 -0.61
CA ASP A 84 5.57 0.82 -1.84
C ASP A 84 6.72 0.90 -2.87
N ILE A 85 6.77 -0.10 -3.76
CA ILE A 85 7.87 -0.30 -4.71
C ILE A 85 7.59 0.56 -5.95
N ASP A 86 8.61 1.22 -6.46
CA ASP A 86 8.47 2.04 -7.66
C ASP A 86 8.13 1.18 -8.89
N ASP A 87 6.98 1.42 -9.50
CA ASP A 87 6.52 0.73 -10.70
C ASP A 87 7.30 1.12 -11.96
N LYS A 88 7.85 2.33 -11.97
CA LYS A 88 8.53 2.93 -13.11
C LYS A 88 10.04 2.70 -13.05
N TYR A 89 10.63 2.80 -11.87
CA TYR A 89 12.03 2.60 -11.57
C TYR A 89 12.20 1.59 -10.43
N THR A 90 11.73 0.36 -10.66
CA THR A 90 11.66 -0.70 -9.64
C THR A 90 13.04 -1.05 -9.06
N TYR A 91 14.09 -1.02 -9.89
CA TYR A 91 15.43 -1.43 -9.50
C TYR A 91 16.47 -0.36 -9.77
N ASP A 92 17.25 -0.04 -8.76
CA ASP A 92 18.49 0.72 -8.87
C ASP A 92 19.69 -0.24 -8.88
N ASN A 93 20.53 -0.10 -9.89
CA ASN A 93 21.75 -0.90 -10.08
C ASN A 93 23.03 -0.11 -9.75
N GLU A 94 22.90 1.06 -9.14
CA GLU A 94 24.03 1.84 -8.65
C GLU A 94 24.58 1.22 -7.36
N GLY A 95 25.89 1.13 -7.25
CA GLY A 95 26.57 0.56 -6.09
C GLY A 95 26.76 -0.97 -6.14
N GLN A 96 26.65 -1.65 -5.00
CA GLN A 96 26.90 -3.09 -4.87
C GLN A 96 25.58 -3.90 -4.95
N GLY A 97 25.18 -4.23 -6.15
CA GLY A 97 24.02 -5.09 -6.39
C GLY A 97 22.73 -4.35 -6.75
N THR A 98 21.73 -5.13 -7.08
CA THR A 98 20.39 -4.62 -7.42
C THR A 98 19.64 -4.25 -6.16
N ARG A 99 19.09 -3.03 -6.10
CA ARG A 99 18.31 -2.51 -4.98
C ARG A 99 16.87 -2.23 -5.42
N LEU A 100 15.88 -2.66 -4.65
CA LEU A 100 14.50 -2.25 -4.84
C LEU A 100 14.32 -0.80 -4.39
N VAL A 101 13.75 0.04 -5.25
CA VAL A 101 13.49 1.45 -4.95
C VAL A 101 12.10 1.57 -4.35
N CYS A 102 12.01 2.09 -3.11
CA CYS A 102 10.76 2.06 -2.35
C CYS A 102 10.52 3.35 -1.56
N VAL A 103 9.25 3.69 -1.37
CA VAL A 103 8.81 4.45 -0.20
C VAL A 103 8.50 3.45 0.91
N VAL A 104 9.04 3.69 2.10
CA VAL A 104 9.03 2.73 3.22
C VAL A 104 8.18 3.27 4.36
N TYR A 105 7.34 2.39 4.90
CA TYR A 105 6.46 2.71 6.01
C TYR A 105 6.64 1.72 7.15
N ILE A 106 6.43 2.19 8.38
CA ILE A 106 6.28 1.35 9.57
C ILE A 106 4.98 1.67 10.27
N GLU A 107 4.45 0.72 11.01
CA GLU A 107 3.32 0.98 11.91
C GLU A 107 3.75 1.96 13.02
N TYR A 108 3.10 3.12 13.05
CA TYR A 108 3.32 4.14 14.09
C TYR A 108 2.42 3.93 15.29
N ASN A 109 1.13 3.68 15.03
CA ASN A 109 0.11 3.36 16.01
C ASN A 109 -1.05 2.60 15.32
N GLN A 110 -2.13 2.31 16.04
CA GLN A 110 -3.28 1.56 15.53
C GLN A 110 -4.04 2.22 14.37
N THR A 111 -3.70 3.46 14.01
CA THR A 111 -4.44 4.24 13.01
C THR A 111 -3.55 4.83 11.90
N HIS A 112 -2.24 4.84 12.08
CA HIS A 112 -1.32 5.48 11.13
C HIS A 112 -0.03 4.70 10.93
N TYR A 113 0.47 4.76 9.71
CA TYR A 113 1.85 4.43 9.36
C TYR A 113 2.72 5.68 9.40
N LEU A 114 4.01 5.52 9.74
CA LEU A 114 5.06 6.53 9.59
C LEU A 114 5.78 6.32 8.27
N ASN A 115 5.83 7.35 7.43
CA ASN A 115 6.63 7.38 6.21
C ASN A 115 8.09 7.66 6.58
N ILE A 116 8.98 6.69 6.40
CA ILE A 116 10.40 6.77 6.77
C ILE A 116 11.16 7.73 5.87
N ASN A 117 10.89 7.74 4.55
CA ASN A 117 11.51 8.67 3.61
C ASN A 117 11.23 10.11 4.03
N LYS A 118 9.98 10.42 4.36
CA LYS A 118 9.56 11.75 4.83
C LYS A 118 10.15 12.08 6.19
N ALA A 119 10.21 11.11 7.10
CA ALA A 119 10.77 11.31 8.43
C ALA A 119 12.26 11.68 8.40
N LEU A 120 13.06 11.08 7.52
CA LEU A 120 14.46 11.45 7.33
C LEU A 120 14.60 12.89 6.82
N LEU A 121 13.75 13.32 5.87
CA LEU A 121 13.72 14.70 5.38
C LEU A 121 13.37 15.70 6.48
N GLU A 122 12.33 15.43 7.28
CA GLU A 122 11.87 16.33 8.35
C GLU A 122 12.86 16.44 9.51
N ASN A 123 13.67 15.40 9.73
CA ASN A 123 14.75 15.43 10.72
C ASN A 123 16.07 16.00 10.16
N ASN A 124 16.09 16.49 8.92
CA ASN A 124 17.26 17.00 8.22
C ASN A 124 18.40 15.95 8.12
N LEU A 125 18.05 14.68 8.03
CA LEU A 125 18.96 13.55 7.89
C LEU A 125 19.15 13.11 6.44
N ALA A 126 18.30 13.61 5.54
CA ALA A 126 18.37 13.39 4.10
C ALA A 126 18.04 14.68 3.33
N VAL A 127 18.42 14.68 2.08
CA VAL A 127 18.01 15.69 1.10
C VAL A 127 17.16 15.04 0.01
N ILE A 128 16.29 15.81 -0.65
CA ILE A 128 15.54 15.31 -1.80
C ILE A 128 16.54 15.07 -2.94
N TRP A 129 16.41 13.89 -3.55
CA TRP A 129 17.14 13.48 -4.74
C TRP A 129 16.14 12.86 -5.73
N GLU A 130 15.55 13.73 -6.56
CA GLU A 130 14.52 13.33 -7.51
C GLU A 130 15.07 12.43 -8.63
N HIS A 131 14.32 11.38 -8.92
CA HIS A 131 14.48 10.54 -10.10
C HIS A 131 13.20 10.55 -10.94
N ASP A 132 13.28 10.12 -12.20
CA ASP A 132 12.11 9.90 -13.04
C ASP A 132 11.42 8.59 -12.62
N ASN A 133 10.63 8.66 -11.56
CA ASN A 133 9.91 7.56 -10.95
C ASN A 133 8.42 7.93 -10.76
N GLN A 134 7.64 7.12 -10.03
CA GLN A 134 6.22 7.38 -9.78
C GLN A 134 5.97 8.31 -8.59
N PHE A 135 6.95 8.48 -7.71
CA PHE A 135 6.79 9.22 -6.47
C PHE A 135 7.00 10.73 -6.65
N ASN A 136 6.45 11.49 -5.72
CA ASN A 136 6.68 12.93 -5.62
C ASN A 136 6.94 13.28 -4.14
N PRO A 137 8.21 13.49 -3.74
CA PRO A 137 8.59 13.72 -2.35
C PRO A 137 7.97 14.99 -1.74
N TYR A 138 7.55 15.94 -2.57
CA TYR A 138 6.90 17.19 -2.10
C TYR A 138 5.45 16.98 -1.63
N THR A 139 4.83 15.87 -2.04
CA THR A 139 3.45 15.53 -1.66
C THR A 139 3.38 14.55 -0.48
N TRP A 140 4.50 14.03 -0.02
CA TRP A 140 4.52 13.06 1.07
C TRP A 140 4.05 13.66 2.38
N THR A 141 3.24 12.90 3.09
CA THR A 141 2.86 13.16 4.48
C THR A 141 3.68 12.29 5.42
N LEU A 142 3.99 12.82 6.62
CA LEU A 142 4.74 12.08 7.64
C LEU A 142 3.94 10.87 8.15
N PHE A 143 2.65 11.07 8.39
CA PHE A 143 1.75 10.03 8.85
C PHE A 143 0.69 9.73 7.80
N VAL A 144 0.53 8.44 7.47
CA VAL A 144 -0.44 7.95 6.50
C VAL A 144 -1.50 7.14 7.25
N PRO A 145 -2.80 7.49 7.13
CA PRO A 145 -3.86 6.74 7.80
C PRO A 145 -3.92 5.28 7.32
N MET A 146 -4.07 4.33 8.24
CA MET A 146 -4.30 2.91 7.90
C MET A 146 -5.62 2.71 7.15
N SER A 147 -6.62 3.56 7.37
CA SER A 147 -7.90 3.57 6.67
C SER A 147 -7.80 4.04 5.20
N ALA A 148 -6.62 4.53 4.77
CA ALA A 148 -6.37 4.81 3.35
C ALA A 148 -6.18 3.50 2.53
N ILE A 149 -5.95 2.37 3.20
CA ILE A 149 -6.09 1.04 2.59
C ILE A 149 -7.60 0.80 2.45
N PRO A 150 -8.14 0.58 1.23
CA PRO A 150 -9.56 0.39 1.04
C PRO A 150 -10.01 -0.91 1.71
N GLU A 151 -10.46 -0.83 2.95
CA GLU A 151 -11.35 -1.87 3.46
C GLU A 151 -12.57 -1.88 2.53
N PHE A 152 -12.98 -3.08 2.09
CA PHE A 152 -14.25 -3.23 1.37
C PHE A 152 -15.33 -2.55 2.19
N PRO A 153 -15.92 -1.43 1.73
CA PRO A 153 -16.88 -0.73 2.55
C PRO A 153 -17.97 -1.74 2.91
N SER A 154 -18.28 -1.86 4.19
CA SER A 154 -19.23 -2.87 4.71
C SER A 154 -20.61 -2.82 4.01
N TRP A 155 -20.97 -1.67 3.41
CA TRP A 155 -22.17 -1.52 2.61
C TRP A 155 -22.12 -2.26 1.25
N THR A 156 -20.94 -2.66 0.73
CA THR A 156 -20.84 -3.47 -0.51
C THR A 156 -21.34 -4.90 -0.30
N LEU A 157 -21.31 -5.41 0.94
CA LEU A 157 -21.87 -6.71 1.29
C LEU A 157 -23.40 -6.69 1.31
N LEU A 158 -24.01 -5.54 1.60
CA LEU A 158 -25.46 -5.40 1.73
C LEU A 158 -26.21 -5.72 0.42
N PRO A 159 -25.83 -5.21 -0.77
CA PRO A 159 -26.44 -5.60 -2.03
C PRO A 159 -26.26 -7.09 -2.35
N ILE A 160 -25.11 -7.68 -2.03
CA ILE A 160 -24.85 -9.10 -2.28
C ILE A 160 -25.79 -9.96 -1.43
N ILE A 161 -25.91 -9.66 -0.14
CA ILE A 161 -26.82 -10.36 0.78
C ILE A 161 -28.27 -10.18 0.31
N LEU A 162 -28.65 -8.97 -0.07
CA LEU A 162 -30.01 -8.69 -0.52
C LEU A 162 -30.38 -9.45 -1.82
N THR A 163 -29.43 -9.56 -2.76
CA THR A 163 -29.64 -10.31 -4.01
C THR A 163 -29.74 -11.82 -3.76
N VAL A 164 -28.95 -12.38 -2.84
CA VAL A 164 -29.04 -13.79 -2.45
C VAL A 164 -30.39 -14.09 -1.79
N ILE A 165 -30.86 -13.23 -0.87
CA ILE A 165 -32.14 -13.36 -0.20
C ILE A 165 -33.28 -13.28 -1.22
N LEU A 166 -33.25 -12.31 -2.14
CA LEU A 166 -34.28 -12.14 -3.17
C LEU A 166 -34.34 -13.35 -4.10
N ALA A 167 -33.20 -13.89 -4.53
CA ALA A 167 -33.11 -15.09 -5.34
C ALA A 167 -33.70 -16.30 -4.60
N ALA A 168 -33.41 -16.46 -3.33
CA ALA A 168 -33.96 -17.55 -2.51
C ALA A 168 -35.49 -17.47 -2.39
N ILE A 169 -36.04 -16.27 -2.18
CA ILE A 169 -37.49 -16.04 -2.12
C ILE A 169 -38.15 -16.38 -3.47
N LEU A 170 -37.56 -15.98 -4.60
CA LEU A 170 -38.09 -16.24 -5.92
C LEU A 170 -38.07 -17.74 -6.26
N ILE A 171 -37.03 -18.46 -5.89
CA ILE A 171 -36.92 -19.92 -6.04
C ILE A 171 -38.00 -20.62 -5.22
N ARG A 172 -38.16 -20.25 -3.94
CA ARG A 172 -39.20 -20.82 -3.07
C ARG A 172 -40.59 -20.61 -3.63
N LYS A 173 -40.92 -19.41 -4.05
CA LYS A 173 -42.25 -19.08 -4.67
C LYS A 173 -42.51 -19.88 -5.96
N LYS A 174 -41.46 -20.17 -6.75
CA LYS A 174 -41.59 -20.99 -7.95
C LYS A 174 -41.84 -22.46 -7.60
N MET A 175 -41.21 -22.98 -6.55
CA MET A 175 -41.41 -24.36 -6.09
C MET A 175 -42.83 -24.59 -5.52
N ASP A 176 -43.35 -23.60 -4.79
CA ASP A 176 -44.72 -23.66 -4.23
C ASP A 176 -45.78 -23.66 -5.34
N ASN A 177 -45.59 -22.86 -6.40
CA ASN A 177 -46.49 -22.79 -7.56
C ASN A 177 -46.44 -24.06 -8.47
N THR A 178 -45.45 -24.91 -8.35
CA THR A 178 -45.35 -26.17 -9.11
C THR A 178 -45.92 -27.37 -8.35
N ARG A 179 -46.31 -27.18 -7.08
CA ARG A 179 -46.90 -28.22 -6.22
C ARG A 179 -48.42 -28.10 -6.05
N SER A 180 -49.03 -27.01 -6.58
CA SER A 180 -50.46 -26.82 -6.69
C SER A 180 -50.94 -27.13 -8.13
#